data_0d903d77f53390d79a32bac6942d539d
#
_entry.id   0d903d77f53390d79a32bac6942d539d
#
_cell.length_a   1.000
_cell.length_b   1.000
_cell.length_c   1.000
_cell.angle_alpha   90.00
_cell.angle_beta   90.00
_cell.angle_gamma   90.00
#
_symmetry.space_group_name_H-M   'P 1'
#
loop_
_entity.id
_entity.type
_entity.pdbx_description
1 polymer ?
#
loop_
_entity_poly.entity_id
_entity_poly.type
_entity_poly.pdbx_seq_one_letter_code
_entity_poly.pdbx_strand_id
1 'polypeptide(L)'
;SKAANVVTEFVEKPDSETAAKYVADGYLWNSGMFLIRADRYLEELKNCCADIYDACVKSMANTQDDLDFVRIDKEAFEACPDESIDYAVMEPLTVKGQVIVAALDAGWGDVGSWSALREIADKDPQGTVVAGQDKEDFILQGTENCYVYGSKSNGQSGRLIATLGVDNLVIVDTPDALLV
;
A
#
# COMPACT_ATOMS: atom_id res chain seq x y z
N SER A 1 0.33 27.38 9.32
CA SER A 1 -0.37 26.63 8.26
C SER A 1 0.69 26.19 7.25
N LYS A 2 0.84 24.88 7.04
CA LYS A 2 1.68 24.38 5.94
C LYS A 2 1.04 24.86 4.64
N ALA A 3 1.78 25.52 3.79
CA ALA A 3 1.29 26.03 2.51
C ALA A 3 0.94 24.84 1.61
N ALA A 4 -0.24 24.88 1.00
CA ALA A 4 -0.58 23.98 -0.08
C ALA A 4 0.04 24.52 -1.37
N ASN A 5 0.68 23.66 -2.14
CA ASN A 5 1.35 24.03 -3.39
C ASN A 5 0.63 23.37 -4.57
N VAL A 6 0.62 24.05 -5.71
CA VAL A 6 0.14 23.43 -6.95
C VAL A 6 1.18 22.39 -7.39
N VAL A 7 0.71 21.19 -7.73
CA VAL A 7 1.55 20.14 -8.29
C VAL A 7 1.84 20.51 -9.75
N THR A 8 3.11 20.56 -10.11
CA THR A 8 3.56 20.90 -11.47
C THR A 8 3.92 19.66 -12.28
N GLU A 9 4.26 18.58 -11.58
CA GLU A 9 4.62 17.31 -12.19
C GLU A 9 4.17 16.17 -11.25
N PHE A 10 3.58 15.15 -11.81
CA PHE A 10 3.16 13.93 -11.11
C PHE A 10 3.82 12.75 -11.83
N VAL A 11 4.62 11.97 -11.12
CA VAL A 11 5.39 10.86 -11.70
C VAL A 11 5.13 9.60 -10.92
N GLU A 12 4.69 8.57 -11.62
CA GLU A 12 4.40 7.27 -11.03
C GLU A 12 5.54 6.28 -11.33
N LYS A 13 5.99 5.58 -10.31
CA LYS A 13 6.99 4.51 -10.38
C LYS A 13 8.26 4.84 -11.16
N PRO A 14 8.98 5.95 -10.84
CA PRO A 14 10.28 6.21 -11.43
C PRO A 14 11.28 5.11 -11.03
N ASP A 15 12.31 4.90 -11.84
CA ASP A 15 13.42 4.06 -11.44
C ASP A 15 14.18 4.67 -10.23
N SER A 16 14.98 3.86 -9.53
CA SER A 16 15.63 4.26 -8.28
C SER A 16 16.62 5.43 -8.44
N GLU A 17 17.28 5.57 -9.59
CA GLU A 17 18.18 6.69 -9.86
C GLU A 17 17.40 7.99 -10.07
N THR A 18 16.31 7.91 -10.82
CA THR A 18 15.39 9.04 -11.06
C THR A 18 14.70 9.46 -9.76
N ALA A 19 14.23 8.49 -8.96
CA ALA A 19 13.63 8.76 -7.65
C ALA A 19 14.59 9.47 -6.71
N ALA A 20 15.86 9.06 -6.67
CA ALA A 20 16.88 9.73 -5.85
C ALA A 20 17.12 11.19 -6.28
N LYS A 21 17.09 11.48 -7.59
CA LYS A 21 17.18 12.85 -8.12
C LYS A 21 15.98 13.68 -7.71
N TYR A 22 14.76 13.15 -7.85
CA TYR A 22 13.55 13.86 -7.46
C TYR A 22 13.53 14.20 -5.97
N VAL A 23 13.95 13.27 -5.10
CA VAL A 23 14.07 13.55 -3.65
C VAL A 23 15.09 14.68 -3.40
N ALA A 24 16.25 14.66 -4.08
CA ALA A 24 17.26 15.74 -3.96
C ALA A 24 16.73 17.09 -4.45
N ASP A 25 15.87 17.11 -5.45
CA ASP A 25 15.25 18.31 -6.03
C ASP A 25 14.02 18.79 -5.22
N GLY A 26 13.68 18.09 -4.13
CA GLY A 26 12.61 18.50 -3.22
C GLY A 26 11.20 18.03 -3.60
N TYR A 27 11.09 17.05 -4.46
CA TYR A 27 9.82 16.36 -4.74
C TYR A 27 9.29 15.67 -3.48
N LEU A 28 7.98 15.49 -3.44
CA LEU A 28 7.28 14.82 -2.34
C LEU A 28 6.85 13.43 -2.78
N TRP A 29 6.88 12.48 -1.84
CA TRP A 29 6.29 11.16 -2.05
C TRP A 29 4.77 11.24 -2.07
N ASN A 30 4.15 10.62 -3.09
CA ASN A 30 2.71 10.42 -3.12
C ASN A 30 2.35 9.33 -2.12
N SER A 31 1.55 9.68 -1.12
CA SER A 31 1.06 8.74 -0.11
C SER A 31 -0.18 7.96 -0.54
N GLY A 32 -0.73 8.24 -1.73
CA GLY A 32 -2.00 7.68 -2.18
C GLY A 32 -3.22 8.22 -1.40
N MET A 33 -3.03 9.22 -0.55
CA MET A 33 -4.13 9.83 0.20
C MET A 33 -4.67 11.06 -0.54
N PHE A 34 -5.87 10.94 -1.08
CA PHE A 34 -6.53 12.01 -1.81
C PHE A 34 -7.72 12.56 -1.04
N LEU A 35 -7.86 13.87 -0.99
CA LEU A 35 -9.04 14.56 -0.49
C LEU A 35 -9.72 15.27 -1.65
N ILE A 36 -10.81 14.70 -2.12
CA ILE A 36 -11.53 15.16 -3.32
C ILE A 36 -13.02 15.22 -3.02
N ARG A 37 -13.72 16.23 -3.52
CA ARG A 37 -15.19 16.22 -3.53
C ARG A 37 -15.68 15.16 -4.49
N ALA A 38 -16.65 14.34 -4.07
CA ALA A 38 -17.12 13.21 -4.88
C ALA A 38 -17.68 13.65 -6.25
N ASP A 39 -18.45 14.74 -6.29
CA ASP A 39 -18.98 15.28 -7.53
C ASP A 39 -17.87 15.72 -8.49
N ARG A 40 -16.82 16.35 -7.96
CA ARG A 40 -15.67 16.78 -8.75
C ARG A 40 -14.87 15.60 -9.26
N TYR A 41 -14.66 14.58 -8.43
CA TYR A 41 -13.98 13.36 -8.85
C TYR A 41 -14.71 12.65 -9.99
N LEU A 42 -16.02 12.49 -9.87
CA LEU A 42 -16.84 11.87 -10.91
C LEU A 42 -16.84 12.65 -12.22
N GLU A 43 -16.87 13.98 -12.15
CA GLU A 43 -16.76 14.87 -13.31
C GLU A 43 -15.41 14.68 -14.01
N GLU A 44 -14.30 14.69 -13.26
CA GLU A 44 -12.98 14.56 -13.83
C GLU A 44 -12.68 13.15 -14.32
N LEU A 45 -13.14 12.11 -13.62
CA LEU A 45 -13.04 10.73 -14.09
C LEU A 45 -13.75 10.57 -15.45
N LYS A 46 -14.95 11.15 -15.59
CA LYS A 46 -15.69 11.14 -16.86
C LYS A 46 -14.96 11.89 -17.97
N ASN A 47 -14.29 13.00 -17.63
CA ASN A 47 -13.57 13.81 -18.61
C ASN A 47 -12.22 13.19 -19.04
N CYS A 48 -11.55 12.47 -18.13
CA CYS A 48 -10.22 11.91 -18.36
C CYS A 48 -10.29 10.45 -18.85
N CYS A 49 -11.20 9.64 -18.26
CA CYS A 49 -11.35 8.21 -18.55
C CYS A 49 -12.84 7.83 -18.56
N ALA A 50 -13.54 8.20 -19.62
CA ALA A 50 -14.98 7.98 -19.77
C ALA A 50 -15.39 6.50 -19.72
N ASP A 51 -14.55 5.61 -20.21
CA ASP A 51 -14.77 4.16 -20.20
C ASP A 51 -14.76 3.58 -18.77
N ILE A 52 -13.85 4.03 -17.90
CA ILE A 52 -13.86 3.67 -16.48
C ILE A 52 -15.09 4.24 -15.79
N TYR A 53 -15.42 5.51 -16.03
CA TYR A 53 -16.63 6.13 -15.48
C TYR A 53 -17.88 5.35 -15.88
N ASP A 54 -18.05 5.02 -17.16
CA ASP A 54 -19.19 4.30 -17.66
C ASP A 54 -19.29 2.86 -17.11
N ALA A 55 -18.16 2.17 -16.96
CA ALA A 55 -18.10 0.86 -16.32
C ALA A 55 -18.52 0.93 -14.84
N CYS A 56 -18.04 1.93 -14.09
CA CYS A 56 -18.46 2.14 -12.71
C CYS A 56 -19.97 2.44 -12.60
N VAL A 57 -20.51 3.28 -13.48
CA VAL A 57 -21.96 3.58 -13.51
C VAL A 57 -22.78 2.32 -13.79
N LYS A 58 -22.36 1.49 -14.76
CA LYS A 58 -23.01 0.21 -15.06
C LYS A 58 -22.94 -0.76 -13.88
N SER A 59 -21.79 -0.86 -13.23
CA SER A 59 -21.58 -1.74 -12.07
C SER A 59 -22.51 -1.38 -10.90
N MET A 60 -22.80 -0.08 -10.73
CA MET A 60 -23.69 0.44 -9.69
C MET A 60 -25.16 0.40 -10.04
N ALA A 61 -25.51 0.15 -11.31
CA ALA A 61 -26.92 0.15 -11.75
C ALA A 61 -27.74 -1.05 -11.22
N ASN A 62 -27.07 -2.19 -10.94
CA ASN A 62 -27.71 -3.43 -10.48
C ASN A 62 -27.08 -3.89 -9.16
N THR A 63 -27.08 -3.05 -8.15
CA THR A 63 -26.57 -3.39 -6.82
C THR A 63 -27.54 -4.28 -6.05
N GLN A 64 -26.98 -5.14 -5.19
CA GLN A 64 -27.73 -5.97 -4.25
C GLN A 64 -27.23 -5.71 -2.83
N ASP A 65 -28.15 -5.47 -1.91
CA ASP A 65 -27.82 -5.36 -0.49
C ASP A 65 -27.53 -6.76 0.07
N ASP A 66 -26.38 -6.91 0.74
CA ASP A 66 -25.94 -8.14 1.39
C ASP A 66 -25.41 -7.82 2.79
N LEU A 67 -26.29 -7.79 3.77
CA LEU A 67 -26.03 -7.36 5.15
C LEU A 67 -25.44 -5.94 5.19
N ASP A 68 -24.19 -5.83 5.64
CA ASP A 68 -23.46 -4.55 5.71
C ASP A 68 -22.76 -4.17 4.39
N PHE A 69 -22.93 -4.98 3.33
CA PHE A 69 -22.28 -4.76 2.04
C PHE A 69 -23.27 -4.41 0.94
N VAL A 70 -22.81 -3.60 0.01
CA VAL A 70 -23.47 -3.37 -1.27
C VAL A 70 -22.70 -4.14 -2.34
N ARG A 71 -23.31 -5.19 -2.90
CA ARG A 71 -22.72 -5.97 -3.99
C ARG A 71 -23.02 -5.27 -5.31
N ILE A 72 -21.96 -4.97 -6.05
CA ILE A 72 -22.05 -4.39 -7.39
C ILE A 72 -22.23 -5.49 -8.45
N ASP A 73 -22.63 -5.11 -9.64
CA ASP A 73 -22.67 -6.03 -10.79
C ASP A 73 -21.27 -6.49 -11.16
N LYS A 74 -21.01 -7.78 -10.96
CA LYS A 74 -19.69 -8.37 -11.13
C LYS A 74 -19.20 -8.31 -12.58
N GLU A 75 -20.05 -8.65 -13.54
CA GLU A 75 -19.66 -8.69 -14.96
C GLU A 75 -19.34 -7.29 -15.49
N ALA A 76 -20.14 -6.29 -15.09
CA ALA A 76 -19.88 -4.91 -15.45
C ALA A 76 -18.59 -4.38 -14.81
N PHE A 77 -18.28 -4.79 -13.57
CA PHE A 77 -17.05 -4.39 -12.90
C PHE A 77 -15.80 -5.06 -13.49
N GLU A 78 -15.88 -6.36 -13.82
CA GLU A 78 -14.79 -7.10 -14.48
C GLU A 78 -14.47 -6.58 -15.88
N ALA A 79 -15.43 -5.92 -16.52
CA ALA A 79 -15.24 -5.27 -17.82
C ALA A 79 -14.62 -3.86 -17.71
N CYS A 80 -14.43 -3.34 -16.49
CA CYS A 80 -13.78 -2.05 -16.27
C CYS A 80 -12.30 -2.12 -16.65
N PRO A 81 -11.76 -1.12 -17.39
CA PRO A 81 -10.33 -1.04 -17.61
C PRO A 81 -9.55 -1.00 -16.28
N ASP A 82 -8.44 -1.73 -16.21
CA ASP A 82 -7.55 -1.74 -15.06
C ASP A 82 -6.54 -0.58 -15.15
N GLU A 83 -6.88 0.54 -14.54
CA GLU A 83 -6.04 1.72 -14.51
C GLU A 83 -6.11 2.39 -13.13
N SER A 84 -4.95 2.84 -12.63
CA SER A 84 -4.89 3.53 -11.34
C SER A 84 -5.45 4.96 -11.42
N ILE A 85 -5.93 5.48 -10.30
CA ILE A 85 -6.35 6.88 -10.17
C ILE A 85 -5.22 7.85 -10.53
N ASP A 86 -3.96 7.46 -10.31
CA ASP A 86 -2.79 8.27 -10.59
C ASP A 86 -2.70 8.57 -12.08
N TYR A 87 -2.76 7.57 -12.93
CA TYR A 87 -2.76 7.71 -14.40
C TYR A 87 -4.09 8.22 -14.95
N ALA A 88 -5.19 7.66 -14.45
CA ALA A 88 -6.53 7.98 -14.99
C ALA A 88 -6.95 9.43 -14.73
N VAL A 89 -6.57 10.01 -13.59
CA VAL A 89 -7.09 11.31 -13.14
C VAL A 89 -5.98 12.27 -12.73
N MET A 90 -5.03 11.83 -11.87
CA MET A 90 -4.10 12.76 -11.22
C MET A 90 -3.09 13.38 -12.19
N GLU A 91 -2.48 12.58 -13.06
CA GLU A 91 -1.57 13.08 -14.09
C GLU A 91 -2.25 14.09 -15.04
N PRO A 92 -3.43 13.77 -15.65
CA PRO A 92 -4.14 14.72 -16.49
C PRO A 92 -4.53 16.03 -15.80
N LEU A 93 -4.93 15.95 -14.51
CA LEU A 93 -5.28 17.14 -13.73
C LEU A 93 -4.06 17.96 -13.34
N THR A 94 -2.92 17.33 -13.12
CA THR A 94 -1.66 18.02 -12.84
C THR A 94 -1.24 18.88 -14.03
N VAL A 95 -1.33 18.37 -15.25
CA VAL A 95 -1.06 19.15 -16.47
C VAL A 95 -1.96 20.38 -16.57
N LYS A 96 -3.20 20.28 -16.06
CA LYS A 96 -4.15 21.41 -16.02
C LYS A 96 -3.92 22.36 -14.82
N GLY A 97 -2.95 22.08 -13.94
CA GLY A 97 -2.70 22.85 -12.72
C GLY A 97 -3.82 22.77 -11.68
N GLN A 98 -4.56 21.67 -11.65
CA GLN A 98 -5.75 21.49 -10.81
C GLN A 98 -5.50 20.61 -9.59
N VAL A 99 -4.29 20.14 -9.40
CA VAL A 99 -3.88 19.32 -8.25
C VAL A 99 -3.06 20.17 -7.29
N ILE A 100 -3.37 20.07 -6.02
CA ILE A 100 -2.60 20.70 -4.95
C ILE A 100 -2.04 19.64 -4.01
N VAL A 101 -0.86 19.87 -3.46
CA VAL A 101 -0.23 19.03 -2.46
C VAL A 101 -0.08 19.77 -1.13
N ALA A 102 -0.40 19.09 -0.04
CA ALA A 102 -0.07 19.51 1.31
C ALA A 102 1.03 18.62 1.85
N ALA A 103 2.22 19.16 2.06
CA ALA A 103 3.33 18.40 2.63
C ALA A 103 3.01 17.94 4.06
N LEU A 104 3.15 16.65 4.32
CA LEU A 104 2.90 16.03 5.60
C LEU A 104 4.17 15.31 6.07
N ASP A 105 4.70 15.74 7.22
CA ASP A 105 5.78 15.06 7.92
C ASP A 105 5.17 14.38 9.16
N ALA A 106 4.72 13.15 8.99
CA ALA A 106 4.02 12.35 10.00
C ALA A 106 4.67 10.99 10.22
N GLY A 107 5.89 10.76 9.72
CA GLY A 107 6.52 9.43 9.74
C GLY A 107 5.74 8.41 8.94
N TRP A 108 5.06 8.84 7.86
CA TRP A 108 4.30 7.94 7.00
C TRP A 108 5.23 6.98 6.25
N GLY A 109 4.83 5.73 6.17
CA GLY A 109 5.49 4.70 5.36
C GLY A 109 4.45 3.82 4.67
N ASP A 110 4.77 3.40 3.46
CA ASP A 110 3.96 2.41 2.74
C ASP A 110 4.34 1.01 3.22
N VAL A 111 3.44 0.39 4.01
CA VAL A 111 3.64 -0.97 4.57
C VAL A 111 2.97 -1.98 3.65
N GLY A 112 3.46 -2.09 2.42
CA GLY A 112 2.92 -2.99 1.39
C GLY A 112 3.56 -4.38 1.37
N SER A 113 4.56 -4.67 2.22
CA SER A 113 5.27 -5.94 2.22
C SER A 113 5.70 -6.36 3.62
N TRP A 114 6.01 -7.65 3.79
CA TRP A 114 6.58 -8.18 5.04
C TRP A 114 7.94 -7.53 5.38
N SER A 115 8.75 -7.21 4.39
CA SER A 115 10.03 -6.50 4.58
C SER A 115 9.83 -5.08 5.10
N ALA A 116 8.79 -4.39 4.68
CA ALA A 116 8.46 -3.05 5.17
C ALA A 116 8.07 -3.07 6.67
N LEU A 117 7.43 -4.15 7.15
CA LEU A 117 7.16 -4.32 8.59
C LEU A 117 8.45 -4.39 9.41
N ARG A 118 9.52 -5.01 8.89
CA ARG A 118 10.81 -5.02 9.56
C ARG A 118 11.40 -3.62 9.68
N GLU A 119 11.18 -2.75 8.71
CA GLU A 119 11.75 -1.40 8.73
C GLU A 119 11.17 -0.55 9.85
N ILE A 120 9.90 -0.70 10.17
CA ILE A 120 9.17 0.11 11.15
C ILE A 120 9.14 -0.52 12.56
N ALA A 121 9.41 -1.82 12.69
CA ALA A 121 9.36 -2.54 13.96
C ALA A 121 10.65 -2.37 14.78
N ASP A 122 10.54 -2.56 16.08
CA ASP A 122 11.68 -2.60 16.99
C ASP A 122 12.55 -3.82 16.70
N LYS A 123 13.82 -3.58 16.41
CA LYS A 123 14.81 -4.60 16.07
C LYS A 123 15.61 -5.02 17.29
N ASP A 124 15.97 -6.28 17.35
CA ASP A 124 16.97 -6.76 18.31
C ASP A 124 18.38 -6.25 17.94
N PRO A 125 19.43 -6.52 18.79
CA PRO A 125 20.81 -6.08 18.49
C PRO A 125 21.39 -6.66 17.19
N GLN A 126 20.80 -7.72 16.64
CA GLN A 126 21.18 -8.35 15.38
C GLN A 126 20.39 -7.81 14.19
N GLY A 127 19.53 -6.80 14.40
CA GLY A 127 18.68 -6.21 13.36
C GLY A 127 17.49 -7.08 12.97
N THR A 128 17.18 -8.12 13.76
CA THR A 128 16.07 -9.05 13.52
C THR A 128 14.82 -8.63 14.28
N VAL A 129 13.67 -8.87 13.68
CA VAL A 129 12.34 -8.66 14.29
C VAL A 129 11.64 -9.99 14.41
N VAL A 130 11.06 -10.28 15.58
CA VAL A 130 10.12 -11.40 15.79
C VAL A 130 8.74 -10.86 16.10
N ALA A 131 7.70 -11.45 15.52
CA ALA A 131 6.34 -10.98 15.66
C ALA A 131 5.29 -12.12 15.60
N GLY A 132 4.08 -11.80 16.05
CA GLY A 132 2.89 -12.64 15.91
C GLY A 132 2.65 -13.56 17.10
N GLN A 133 3.61 -14.37 17.52
CA GLN A 133 3.52 -15.27 18.68
C GLN A 133 4.46 -14.86 19.83
N ASP A 134 4.50 -15.64 20.92
CA ASP A 134 5.31 -15.31 22.09
C ASP A 134 6.80 -15.52 21.78
N LYS A 135 7.68 -14.74 22.41
CA LYS A 135 9.12 -14.78 22.13
C LYS A 135 9.78 -16.12 22.39
N GLU A 136 9.21 -16.87 23.33
CA GLU A 136 9.64 -18.22 23.70
C GLU A 136 9.44 -19.26 22.61
N ASP A 137 8.56 -18.97 21.65
CA ASP A 137 8.29 -19.81 20.49
C ASP A 137 9.30 -19.61 19.34
N PHE A 138 10.31 -18.74 19.56
CA PHE A 138 11.38 -18.50 18.58
C PHE A 138 12.73 -18.89 19.13
N ILE A 139 13.50 -19.68 18.39
CA ILE A 139 14.90 -19.99 18.64
C ILE A 139 15.74 -19.44 17.49
N LEU A 140 16.44 -18.35 17.75
CA LEU A 140 17.25 -17.66 16.75
C LEU A 140 18.73 -17.84 17.09
N GLN A 141 19.49 -18.50 16.23
CA GLN A 141 20.93 -18.69 16.41
C GLN A 141 21.70 -18.27 15.18
N GLY A 142 22.55 -17.22 15.29
CA GLY A 142 23.24 -16.65 14.13
C GLY A 142 22.23 -16.15 13.07
N THR A 143 21.13 -15.54 13.53
CA THR A 143 20.07 -14.97 12.69
C THR A 143 20.21 -13.47 12.71
N GLU A 144 20.44 -12.86 11.56
CA GLU A 144 20.69 -11.43 11.44
C GLU A 144 19.80 -10.81 10.38
N ASN A 145 19.41 -9.56 10.60
CA ASN A 145 18.65 -8.76 9.63
C ASN A 145 17.39 -9.43 9.09
N CYS A 146 16.73 -10.29 9.87
CA CYS A 146 15.55 -11.04 9.45
C CYS A 146 14.25 -10.44 9.98
N TYR A 147 13.14 -10.76 9.31
CA TYR A 147 11.79 -10.61 9.87
C TYR A 147 11.20 -12.01 10.03
N VAL A 148 10.87 -12.40 11.24
CA VAL A 148 10.33 -13.74 11.56
C VAL A 148 8.96 -13.59 12.21
N TYR A 149 7.93 -14.03 11.52
CA TYR A 149 6.55 -13.97 11.99
C TYR A 149 6.00 -15.38 12.18
N GLY A 150 5.39 -15.63 13.33
CA GLY A 150 4.62 -16.85 13.60
C GLY A 150 3.19 -16.51 14.00
N SER A 151 2.21 -17.12 13.36
CA SER A 151 0.81 -16.86 13.70
C SER A 151 0.33 -17.76 14.83
N LYS A 152 -0.43 -17.17 15.79
CA LYS A 152 -1.22 -17.93 16.77
C LYS A 152 -2.49 -18.46 16.11
N SER A 153 -2.82 -19.71 16.35
CA SER A 153 -4.08 -20.32 15.90
C SER A 153 -5.03 -20.48 17.07
N ASN A 154 -6.22 -19.88 17.00
CA ASN A 154 -7.32 -20.07 17.97
C ASN A 154 -6.93 -19.93 19.45
N GLY A 155 -6.01 -19.00 19.78
CA GLY A 155 -5.55 -18.78 21.16
C GLY A 155 -4.52 -19.81 21.67
N GLN A 156 -4.05 -20.71 20.83
CA GLN A 156 -2.92 -21.61 21.10
C GLN A 156 -1.63 -21.03 20.53
N SER A 157 -0.50 -21.31 21.19
CA SER A 157 0.83 -21.01 20.65
C SER A 157 0.98 -21.63 19.26
N GLY A 158 1.62 -20.87 18.35
CA GLY A 158 1.97 -21.38 17.04
C GLY A 158 3.04 -22.47 17.09
N ARG A 159 3.56 -22.83 15.95
CA ARG A 159 4.70 -23.74 15.86
C ARG A 159 5.96 -23.07 16.41
N LEU A 160 6.81 -23.85 17.07
CA LEU A 160 8.17 -23.42 17.38
C LEU A 160 8.93 -23.11 16.07
N ILE A 161 9.43 -21.88 15.95
CA ILE A 161 10.23 -21.47 14.80
C ILE A 161 11.69 -21.39 15.22
N ALA A 162 12.52 -22.23 14.62
CA ALA A 162 13.96 -22.25 14.85
C ALA A 162 14.70 -21.85 13.58
N THR A 163 15.59 -20.87 13.69
CA THR A 163 16.47 -20.42 12.60
C THR A 163 17.93 -20.53 13.00
N LEU A 164 18.79 -20.95 12.07
CA LEU A 164 20.20 -21.16 12.31
C LEU A 164 21.04 -20.61 11.15
N GLY A 165 21.88 -19.60 11.44
CA GLY A 165 22.84 -19.06 10.47
C GLY A 165 22.18 -18.44 9.23
N VAL A 166 21.09 -17.66 9.42
CA VAL A 166 20.37 -17.00 8.32
C VAL A 166 20.49 -15.48 8.41
N ASP A 167 20.52 -14.81 7.27
CA ASP A 167 20.64 -13.36 7.14
C ASP A 167 19.73 -12.82 6.04
N ASN A 168 19.16 -11.64 6.26
CA ASN A 168 18.31 -10.92 5.30
C ASN A 168 17.09 -11.72 4.78
N LEU A 169 16.48 -12.54 5.61
CA LEU A 169 15.29 -13.31 5.23
C LEU A 169 14.01 -12.74 5.85
N VAL A 170 12.94 -12.95 5.13
CA VAL A 170 11.56 -12.81 5.63
C VAL A 170 10.98 -14.21 5.78
N ILE A 171 10.69 -14.61 7.01
CA ILE A 171 10.12 -15.91 7.35
C ILE A 171 8.74 -15.69 7.96
N VAL A 172 7.70 -16.20 7.32
CA VAL A 172 6.31 -16.04 7.78
C VAL A 172 5.66 -17.42 7.86
N ASP A 173 5.35 -17.84 9.07
CA ASP A 173 4.66 -19.08 9.35
C ASP A 173 3.19 -18.82 9.69
N THR A 174 2.30 -19.36 8.87
CA THR A 174 0.84 -19.35 9.07
C THR A 174 0.32 -20.79 9.17
N PRO A 175 -0.93 -21.02 9.62
CA PRO A 175 -1.48 -22.37 9.73
C PRO A 175 -1.49 -23.16 8.42
N ASP A 176 -1.55 -22.46 7.29
CA ASP A 176 -1.71 -23.01 5.95
C ASP A 176 -0.45 -22.91 5.07
N ALA A 177 0.51 -22.05 5.40
CA ALA A 177 1.67 -21.84 4.57
C ALA A 177 2.91 -21.37 5.36
N LEU A 178 4.09 -21.67 4.82
CA LEU A 178 5.37 -21.12 5.24
C LEU A 178 5.99 -20.37 4.04
N LEU A 179 6.25 -19.08 4.24
CA LEU A 179 7.03 -18.24 3.33
C LEU A 179 8.46 -18.11 3.86
N VAL A 180 9.45 -18.22 2.99
CA VAL A 180 10.86 -17.92 3.27
C VAL A 180 11.46 -17.14 2.11
#